data_089ffc04820bb9cc5655b44108f07768
#
_entry.id   089ffc04820bb9cc5655b44108f07768
#
_cell.length_a   1.000
_cell.length_b   1.000
_cell.length_c   1.000
_cell.angle_alpha   90.00
_cell.angle_beta   90.00
_cell.angle_gamma   90.00
#
_symmetry.space_group_name_H-M   'P 1'
#
loop_
_entity.id
_entity.type
_entity.pdbx_description
1 polymer ?
#
loop_
_entity_poly.entity_id
_entity_poly.type
_entity_poly.pdbx_seq_one_letter_code
_entity_poly.pdbx_strand_id
1 'polypeptide(L)'
;MQRRILLAGAAAGLALILAACSGGSDPAASPGSDPAAEGPNGFGDCEFLGEADSISLDTLVDGQLSVVTVLPNPGWWNGTTPENLTDGFEMCMIADIAQRAGLDKMTVKVLSWDQYISGSFSEWDIAAVVTSITEERKAVFQFSEPYYTSNRSVTVQKGSEWTEANIRDARIGTIQASTNAQWLLDELKPTQDIALFSDGPEMFAALAAGQVDAIVTDTETALTQSKPFADQLEILGQWEADDDWGMTMPLDSPNVEQVNKAVADMKSDGTLAALSEKYLAPLFGVDPASITFLSAP
;
A
#
# COMPACT_ATOMS: atom_id res chain seq x y z
N MET A 1 -48.53 -32.65 -32.19
CA MET A 1 -48.58 -32.56 -33.68
C MET A 1 -47.17 -32.47 -34.21
N GLN A 2 -46.81 -33.50 -34.96
CA GLN A 2 -45.52 -33.68 -35.65
C GLN A 2 -45.33 -32.67 -36.77
N ARG A 3 -44.09 -32.27 -37.04
CA ARG A 3 -43.49 -32.40 -38.38
C ARG A 3 -42.00 -32.18 -38.37
N ARG A 4 -41.32 -33.28 -38.66
CA ARG A 4 -39.93 -33.34 -39.17
C ARG A 4 -39.90 -32.86 -40.63
N ILE A 5 -38.82 -32.23 -41.08
CA ILE A 5 -38.32 -32.40 -42.43
C ILE A 5 -36.79 -32.35 -42.37
N LEU A 6 -36.23 -33.35 -43.06
CA LEU A 6 -34.86 -33.74 -43.27
C LEU A 6 -34.29 -33.17 -44.61
N LEU A 7 -33.00 -33.43 -44.80
CA LEU A 7 -32.21 -33.56 -46.06
C LEU A 7 -31.45 -32.30 -46.48
N ALA A 8 -30.22 -32.37 -46.83
CA ALA A 8 -29.11 -33.19 -47.29
C ALA A 8 -28.21 -32.19 -48.06
N GLY A 9 -26.95 -32.20 -48.00
CA GLY A 9 -25.89 -33.10 -48.34
C GLY A 9 -25.05 -32.49 -49.43
N ALA A 10 -23.74 -32.61 -49.34
CA ALA A 10 -22.76 -32.84 -50.42
C ALA A 10 -21.38 -32.32 -49.98
N ALA A 11 -20.56 -33.10 -49.85
CA ALA A 11 -19.28 -33.75 -50.09
C ALA A 11 -18.43 -33.07 -51.18
N ALA A 12 -17.19 -32.95 -50.89
CA ALA A 12 -15.99 -33.36 -51.63
C ALA A 12 -14.84 -32.34 -51.62
N GLY A 13 -13.65 -32.84 -51.39
CA GLY A 13 -12.42 -32.19 -51.74
C GLY A 13 -11.20 -32.60 -50.88
N LEU A 14 -10.72 -33.80 -51.16
CA LEU A 14 -9.48 -34.40 -50.66
C LEU A 14 -8.26 -33.68 -51.23
N ALA A 15 -7.31 -33.27 -50.42
CA ALA A 15 -5.90 -33.16 -50.87
C ALA A 15 -4.98 -33.45 -49.69
N LEU A 16 -4.42 -34.67 -49.68
CA LEU A 16 -3.28 -35.10 -48.91
C LEU A 16 -2.01 -34.45 -49.42
N ILE A 17 -1.22 -33.84 -48.53
CA ILE A 17 0.23 -33.76 -48.69
C ILE A 17 0.87 -34.30 -47.44
N LEU A 18 1.47 -35.49 -47.54
CA LEU A 18 2.40 -36.04 -46.58
C LEU A 18 3.76 -35.35 -46.74
N ALA A 19 4.29 -34.83 -45.65
CA ALA A 19 5.74 -34.69 -45.51
C ALA A 19 6.11 -35.17 -44.10
N ALA A 20 6.93 -36.16 -44.08
CA ALA A 20 7.39 -36.90 -42.90
C ALA A 20 8.64 -36.28 -42.26
N CYS A 21 8.89 -36.70 -41.02
CA CYS A 21 10.15 -36.75 -40.26
C CYS A 21 10.53 -35.47 -39.51
N SER A 22 10.68 -35.48 -38.22
CA SER A 22 11.53 -36.31 -37.38
C SER A 22 11.23 -36.00 -35.89
N GLY A 23 11.39 -36.99 -35.05
CA GLY A 23 11.11 -36.91 -33.63
C GLY A 23 12.04 -35.98 -32.87
N GLY A 24 11.44 -35.33 -31.88
CA GLY A 24 12.07 -34.68 -30.77
C GLY A 24 11.05 -34.72 -29.64
N SER A 25 11.26 -35.60 -28.66
CA SER A 25 10.46 -35.66 -27.45
C SER A 25 10.85 -34.47 -26.58
N ASP A 26 10.06 -33.40 -26.58
CA ASP A 26 10.16 -32.36 -25.59
C ASP A 26 9.41 -32.81 -24.31
N PRO A 27 10.02 -32.69 -23.13
CA PRO A 27 9.34 -32.95 -21.88
C PRO A 27 8.29 -31.86 -21.66
N ALA A 28 7.12 -32.28 -21.19
CA ALA A 28 6.02 -31.43 -20.83
C ALA A 28 6.49 -30.27 -19.92
N ALA A 29 6.36 -29.05 -20.41
CA ALA A 29 6.53 -27.85 -19.60
C ALA A 29 5.45 -27.84 -18.51
N SER A 30 5.87 -27.80 -17.26
CA SER A 30 5.05 -27.43 -16.13
C SER A 30 4.44 -26.04 -16.38
N PRO A 31 3.24 -25.75 -15.88
CA PRO A 31 2.71 -24.40 -15.97
C PRO A 31 3.65 -23.49 -15.17
N GLY A 32 4.46 -22.75 -15.89
CA GLY A 32 5.33 -21.73 -15.34
C GLY A 32 4.46 -20.61 -14.76
N SER A 33 4.77 -20.22 -13.54
CA SER A 33 4.43 -18.93 -12.97
C SER A 33 4.69 -17.85 -14.02
N ASP A 34 3.69 -17.04 -14.32
CA ASP A 34 3.85 -15.87 -15.20
C ASP A 34 5.01 -15.02 -14.68
N PRO A 35 5.96 -14.64 -15.53
CA PRO A 35 6.98 -13.69 -15.14
C PRO A 35 6.28 -12.34 -14.87
N ALA A 36 6.49 -11.77 -13.68
CA ALA A 36 6.14 -10.39 -13.38
C ALA A 36 6.64 -9.50 -14.50
N ALA A 37 5.81 -8.61 -15.01
CA ALA A 37 6.18 -7.69 -16.07
C ALA A 37 7.32 -6.80 -15.56
N GLU A 38 8.51 -6.99 -16.12
CA GLU A 38 9.69 -6.23 -15.76
C GLU A 38 9.63 -4.85 -16.45
N GLY A 39 9.21 -3.83 -15.70
CA GLY A 39 9.61 -2.45 -16.02
C GLY A 39 11.13 -2.31 -15.86
N PRO A 40 11.78 -1.31 -16.51
CA PRO A 40 13.23 -1.16 -16.42
C PRO A 40 13.64 -1.04 -14.95
N ASN A 41 14.30 -2.07 -14.42
CA ASN A 41 14.88 -2.21 -13.08
C ASN A 41 13.90 -2.19 -11.90
N GLY A 42 12.57 -2.06 -12.08
CA GLY A 42 11.58 -2.03 -11.00
C GLY A 42 11.54 -0.76 -10.16
N PHE A 43 12.32 0.26 -10.51
CA PHE A 43 12.36 1.54 -9.78
C PHE A 43 11.37 2.59 -10.31
N GLY A 44 10.63 2.26 -11.38
CA GLY A 44 9.68 3.19 -11.99
C GLY A 44 10.32 4.50 -12.45
N ASP A 45 9.63 5.61 -12.21
CA ASP A 45 10.07 6.97 -12.53
C ASP A 45 10.71 7.68 -11.31
N CYS A 46 11.23 6.91 -10.35
CA CYS A 46 11.88 7.45 -9.15
C CYS A 46 13.21 8.11 -9.49
N GLU A 47 13.43 9.30 -8.94
CA GLU A 47 14.70 9.99 -8.96
C GLU A 47 15.49 9.62 -7.71
N PHE A 48 16.80 9.38 -7.85
CA PHE A 48 17.67 9.06 -6.75
C PHE A 48 18.39 10.33 -6.28
N LEU A 49 18.33 10.58 -4.99
CA LEU A 49 18.96 11.74 -4.37
C LEU A 49 20.17 11.35 -3.48
N GLY A 50 20.24 10.09 -3.08
CA GLY A 50 21.28 9.55 -2.23
C GLY A 50 22.58 9.21 -2.98
N GLU A 51 23.66 9.05 -2.22
CA GLU A 51 24.94 8.55 -2.73
C GLU A 51 24.87 7.04 -2.93
N ALA A 52 25.16 6.57 -4.16
CA ALA A 52 25.21 5.14 -4.47
C ALA A 52 26.30 4.42 -3.63
N ASP A 53 26.09 3.15 -3.35
CA ASP A 53 27.03 2.29 -2.62
C ASP A 53 27.40 2.82 -1.21
N SER A 54 26.52 3.64 -0.60
CA SER A 54 26.76 4.24 0.72
C SER A 54 26.35 3.35 1.89
N ILE A 55 25.58 2.29 1.63
CA ILE A 55 25.19 1.22 2.56
C ILE A 55 25.40 -0.14 1.91
N SER A 56 25.18 -1.22 2.69
CA SER A 56 25.22 -2.60 2.17
C SER A 56 24.02 -3.36 2.72
N LEU A 57 23.25 -4.03 1.87
CA LEU A 57 22.15 -4.89 2.27
C LEU A 57 22.45 -6.34 1.92
N ASP A 58 22.08 -7.24 2.82
CA ASP A 58 22.05 -8.68 2.58
C ASP A 58 20.66 -9.04 2.09
N THR A 59 20.53 -9.33 0.80
CA THR A 59 19.23 -9.53 0.12
C THR A 59 19.00 -11.00 -0.23
N LEU A 60 17.74 -11.42 -0.27
CA LEU A 60 17.33 -12.78 -0.65
C LEU A 60 17.80 -13.18 -2.05
N VAL A 61 17.88 -12.21 -2.95
CA VAL A 61 18.33 -12.40 -4.32
C VAL A 61 19.45 -11.39 -4.60
N ASP A 62 20.64 -11.88 -4.98
CA ASP A 62 21.78 -11.02 -5.26
C ASP A 62 21.43 -9.91 -6.27
N GLY A 63 21.77 -8.66 -5.93
CA GLY A 63 21.53 -7.49 -6.77
C GLY A 63 20.10 -7.01 -6.83
N GLN A 64 19.16 -7.62 -6.07
CA GLN A 64 17.74 -7.31 -6.10
C GLN A 64 17.18 -7.09 -4.70
N LEU A 65 16.35 -6.05 -4.52
CA LEU A 65 15.56 -5.83 -3.32
C LEU A 65 14.15 -6.38 -3.50
N SER A 66 13.75 -7.32 -2.65
CA SER A 66 12.41 -7.92 -2.65
C SER A 66 11.50 -7.15 -1.69
N VAL A 67 10.54 -6.42 -2.23
CA VAL A 67 9.71 -5.44 -1.51
C VAL A 67 8.28 -5.92 -1.39
N VAL A 68 7.66 -5.65 -0.24
CA VAL A 68 6.23 -5.86 0.00
C VAL A 68 5.53 -4.52 0.19
N THR A 69 4.33 -4.40 -0.40
CA THR A 69 3.41 -3.28 -0.15
C THR A 69 1.95 -3.72 -0.19
N VAL A 70 1.05 -2.80 0.16
CA VAL A 70 -0.42 -2.93 0.05
C VAL A 70 -0.92 -1.86 -0.89
N LEU A 71 -1.73 -2.25 -1.88
CA LEU A 71 -2.29 -1.36 -2.88
C LEU A 71 -3.82 -1.41 -2.89
N PRO A 72 -4.51 -0.36 -3.32
CA PRO A 72 -3.96 0.94 -3.75
C PRO A 72 -3.57 1.83 -2.56
N ASN A 73 -2.49 2.60 -2.70
CA ASN A 73 -2.05 3.58 -1.70
C ASN A 73 -1.54 4.87 -2.39
N PRO A 74 -2.44 5.70 -2.91
CA PRO A 74 -2.07 6.84 -3.75
C PRO A 74 -1.20 7.86 -3.01
N GLY A 75 -0.17 8.34 -3.69
CA GLY A 75 0.85 9.23 -3.15
C GLY A 75 2.02 8.50 -2.48
N TRP A 76 1.75 7.38 -1.82
CA TRP A 76 2.77 6.52 -1.24
C TRP A 76 3.30 5.53 -2.27
N TRP A 77 2.39 4.90 -3.00
CA TRP A 77 2.64 4.00 -4.13
C TRP A 77 1.65 4.35 -5.25
N ASN A 78 2.12 4.95 -6.33
CA ASN A 78 1.28 5.33 -7.45
C ASN A 78 1.18 4.20 -8.47
N GLY A 79 0.01 3.61 -8.54
CA GLY A 79 -0.34 2.42 -9.30
C GLY A 79 -1.34 1.57 -8.52
N THR A 80 -1.82 0.51 -9.13
CA THR A 80 -2.82 -0.40 -8.55
C THR A 80 -2.41 -1.86 -8.62
N THR A 81 -1.38 -2.17 -9.41
CA THR A 81 -0.76 -3.49 -9.52
C THR A 81 0.76 -3.34 -9.63
N PRO A 82 1.56 -4.38 -9.33
CA PRO A 82 3.01 -4.30 -9.46
C PRO A 82 3.49 -3.81 -10.84
N GLU A 83 2.78 -4.19 -11.90
CA GLU A 83 3.15 -3.91 -13.29
C GLU A 83 2.92 -2.44 -13.70
N ASN A 84 2.04 -1.73 -12.99
CA ASN A 84 1.71 -0.34 -13.31
C ASN A 84 2.15 0.66 -12.23
N LEU A 85 3.01 0.22 -11.31
CA LEU A 85 3.65 1.12 -10.35
C LEU A 85 4.62 2.06 -11.10
N THR A 86 4.49 3.34 -10.84
CA THR A 86 5.34 4.37 -11.48
C THR A 86 6.26 5.06 -10.49
N ASP A 87 5.74 5.48 -9.35
CA ASP A 87 6.44 6.29 -8.37
C ASP A 87 5.64 6.36 -7.05
N GLY A 88 5.97 7.30 -6.18
CA GLY A 88 5.32 7.55 -4.91
C GLY A 88 6.33 7.74 -3.78
N PHE A 89 5.91 8.30 -2.67
CA PHE A 89 6.80 8.60 -1.54
C PHE A 89 7.52 7.34 -1.04
N GLU A 90 6.78 6.30 -0.65
CA GLU A 90 7.36 5.05 -0.13
C GLU A 90 8.08 4.26 -1.21
N MET A 91 7.50 4.22 -2.43
CA MET A 91 8.15 3.54 -3.54
C MET A 91 9.52 4.12 -3.84
N CYS A 92 9.61 5.46 -3.95
CA CYS A 92 10.88 6.11 -4.28
C CYS A 92 11.84 6.20 -3.09
N MET A 93 11.34 6.18 -1.85
CA MET A 93 12.16 6.02 -0.66
C MET A 93 12.85 4.65 -0.66
N ILE A 94 12.13 3.56 -0.95
CA ILE A 94 12.73 2.22 -1.03
C ILE A 94 13.64 2.09 -2.26
N ALA A 95 13.28 2.69 -3.38
CA ALA A 95 14.14 2.72 -4.57
C ALA A 95 15.47 3.44 -4.30
N ASP A 96 15.44 4.55 -3.56
CA ASP A 96 16.66 5.28 -3.12
C ASP A 96 17.50 4.42 -2.15
N ILE A 97 16.87 3.66 -1.24
CA ILE A 97 17.57 2.68 -0.39
C ILE A 97 18.26 1.61 -1.23
N ALA A 98 17.58 1.06 -2.22
CA ALA A 98 18.16 0.06 -3.12
C ALA A 98 19.38 0.63 -3.89
N GLN A 99 19.26 1.85 -4.40
CA GLN A 99 20.34 2.55 -5.08
C GLN A 99 21.52 2.85 -4.14
N ARG A 100 21.26 3.29 -2.89
CA ARG A 100 22.28 3.48 -1.86
C ARG A 100 23.01 2.17 -1.52
N ALA A 101 22.34 1.02 -1.70
CA ALA A 101 22.91 -0.31 -1.49
C ALA A 101 23.59 -0.89 -2.74
N GLY A 102 23.65 -0.15 -3.85
CA GLY A 102 24.23 -0.62 -5.10
C GLY A 102 23.43 -1.74 -5.76
N LEU A 103 22.12 -1.83 -5.49
CA LEU A 103 21.24 -2.84 -6.08
C LEU A 103 20.69 -2.37 -7.42
N ASP A 104 20.69 -3.25 -8.39
CA ASP A 104 20.28 -2.93 -9.77
C ASP A 104 18.79 -3.11 -10.01
N LYS A 105 18.08 -3.79 -9.09
CA LYS A 105 16.68 -4.18 -9.29
C LYS A 105 15.86 -4.12 -8.00
N MET A 106 14.60 -3.74 -8.13
CA MET A 106 13.56 -3.89 -7.11
C MET A 106 12.40 -4.72 -7.67
N THR A 107 11.89 -5.66 -6.88
CA THR A 107 10.66 -6.39 -7.20
C THR A 107 9.63 -6.13 -6.14
N VAL A 108 8.37 -5.95 -6.54
CA VAL A 108 7.29 -5.61 -5.62
C VAL A 108 6.26 -6.73 -5.60
N LYS A 109 5.97 -7.22 -4.39
CA LYS A 109 4.87 -8.14 -4.09
C LYS A 109 3.77 -7.39 -3.37
N VAL A 110 2.54 -7.49 -3.88
CA VAL A 110 1.37 -6.86 -3.27
C VAL A 110 0.64 -7.88 -2.41
N LEU A 111 0.33 -7.49 -1.17
CA LEU A 111 -0.48 -8.25 -0.23
C LEU A 111 -1.76 -7.48 0.13
N SER A 112 -2.77 -8.15 0.67
CA SER A 112 -3.83 -7.47 1.40
C SER A 112 -3.31 -6.99 2.76
N TRP A 113 -3.98 -5.99 3.35
CA TRP A 113 -3.61 -5.50 4.68
C TRP A 113 -3.54 -6.62 5.72
N ASP A 114 -4.55 -7.50 5.75
CA ASP A 114 -4.60 -8.63 6.69
C ASP A 114 -3.45 -9.60 6.53
N GLN A 115 -3.10 -9.92 5.28
CA GLN A 115 -1.95 -10.79 4.99
C GLN A 115 -0.66 -10.14 5.46
N TYR A 116 -0.48 -8.84 5.17
CA TYR A 116 0.71 -8.10 5.56
C TYR A 116 0.83 -8.02 7.08
N ILE A 117 -0.19 -7.48 7.77
CA ILE A 117 -0.10 -7.20 9.21
C ILE A 117 0.00 -8.46 10.08
N SER A 118 -0.42 -9.62 9.54
CA SER A 118 -0.28 -10.91 10.22
C SER A 118 1.17 -11.40 10.28
N GLY A 119 2.08 -10.86 9.46
CA GLY A 119 3.46 -11.33 9.33
C GLY A 119 3.60 -12.74 8.74
N SER A 120 2.49 -13.36 8.30
CA SER A 120 2.47 -14.75 7.83
C SER A 120 2.80 -14.87 6.34
N PHE A 121 3.91 -14.27 5.92
CA PHE A 121 4.42 -14.34 4.55
C PHE A 121 5.94 -14.42 4.54
N SER A 122 6.51 -14.79 3.41
CA SER A 122 7.94 -15.07 3.24
C SER A 122 8.47 -14.48 1.93
N GLU A 123 9.78 -14.57 1.75
CA GLU A 123 10.48 -14.18 0.54
C GLU A 123 10.38 -12.66 0.27
N TRP A 124 10.81 -11.88 1.24
CA TRP A 124 10.86 -10.43 1.20
C TRP A 124 12.01 -9.89 2.04
N ASP A 125 12.56 -8.74 1.64
CA ASP A 125 13.64 -8.07 2.35
C ASP A 125 13.13 -6.91 3.19
N ILE A 126 12.20 -6.11 2.63
CA ILE A 126 11.70 -4.88 3.24
C ILE A 126 10.25 -4.60 2.80
N ALA A 127 9.49 -3.91 3.64
CA ALA A 127 8.17 -3.38 3.27
C ALA A 127 7.98 -1.94 3.75
N ALA A 128 7.27 -1.14 2.95
CA ALA A 128 6.76 0.17 3.33
C ALA A 128 5.26 0.22 3.03
N VAL A 129 4.46 0.38 4.09
CA VAL A 129 2.99 0.26 4.05
C VAL A 129 2.37 1.18 5.11
N VAL A 130 2.86 2.43 5.24
CA VAL A 130 2.39 3.40 6.26
C VAL A 130 2.15 2.72 7.63
N THR A 131 3.15 1.96 8.09
CA THR A 131 2.99 1.04 9.22
C THR A 131 3.45 1.66 10.53
N SER A 132 2.51 1.89 11.44
CA SER A 132 2.79 2.39 12.80
C SER A 132 3.71 1.43 13.55
N ILE A 133 4.73 1.97 14.20
CA ILE A 133 5.65 1.24 15.06
C ILE A 133 4.97 1.00 16.40
N THR A 134 4.59 -0.24 16.70
CA THR A 134 4.00 -0.62 17.98
C THR A 134 4.72 -1.81 18.59
N GLU A 135 4.66 -1.95 19.93
CA GLU A 135 5.27 -3.09 20.62
C GLU A 135 4.65 -4.44 20.18
N GLU A 136 3.35 -4.44 19.87
CA GLU A 136 2.66 -5.62 19.37
C GLU A 136 3.23 -6.04 18.00
N ARG A 137 3.40 -5.07 17.08
CA ARG A 137 3.94 -5.33 15.75
C ARG A 137 5.42 -5.69 15.75
N LYS A 138 6.19 -5.22 16.74
CA LYS A 138 7.60 -5.63 16.94
C LYS A 138 7.74 -7.11 17.30
N ALA A 139 6.66 -7.78 17.71
CA ALA A 139 6.67 -9.23 17.92
C ALA A 139 6.67 -10.05 16.61
N VAL A 140 6.32 -9.43 15.49
CA VAL A 140 6.23 -10.07 14.17
C VAL A 140 7.14 -9.45 13.11
N PHE A 141 7.61 -8.22 13.33
CA PHE A 141 8.50 -7.49 12.42
C PHE A 141 9.66 -6.83 13.15
N GLN A 142 10.78 -6.68 12.48
CA GLN A 142 11.72 -5.63 12.82
C GLN A 142 11.31 -4.33 12.10
N PHE A 143 11.53 -3.19 12.77
CA PHE A 143 11.24 -1.88 12.23
C PHE A 143 12.50 -1.07 11.99
N SER A 144 12.46 -0.21 10.99
CA SER A 144 13.39 0.89 10.88
C SER A 144 13.10 1.97 11.91
N GLU A 145 14.03 2.94 12.07
CA GLU A 145 13.70 4.25 12.62
C GLU A 145 12.55 4.87 11.83
N PRO A 146 11.71 5.73 12.46
CA PRO A 146 10.59 6.35 11.78
C PRO A 146 11.02 7.15 10.55
N TYR A 147 10.33 6.96 9.41
CA TYR A 147 10.51 7.81 8.23
C TYR A 147 9.42 8.89 8.12
N TYR A 148 8.32 8.74 8.83
CA TYR A 148 7.17 9.64 8.84
C TYR A 148 6.46 9.60 10.20
N THR A 149 5.76 10.69 10.56
CA THR A 149 4.90 10.75 11.76
C THR A 149 3.55 11.31 11.35
N SER A 150 2.46 10.65 11.73
CA SER A 150 1.09 11.01 11.39
C SER A 150 0.25 11.33 12.62
N ASN A 151 -0.83 12.04 12.38
CA ASN A 151 -1.93 12.23 13.32
C ASN A 151 -3.14 11.38 12.92
N ARG A 152 -4.13 11.34 13.78
CA ARG A 152 -5.39 10.64 13.56
C ARG A 152 -6.49 11.62 13.26
N SER A 153 -7.21 11.44 12.17
CA SER A 153 -8.30 12.33 11.77
C SER A 153 -9.65 11.63 11.74
N VAL A 154 -10.69 12.44 11.81
CA VAL A 154 -12.06 12.01 11.57
C VAL A 154 -12.62 12.69 10.33
N THR A 155 -13.15 11.90 9.41
CA THR A 155 -13.80 12.34 8.17
C THR A 155 -15.29 12.04 8.26
N VAL A 156 -16.10 12.99 7.82
CA VAL A 156 -17.57 12.93 7.82
C VAL A 156 -18.14 13.35 6.46
N GLN A 157 -19.43 13.13 6.23
CA GLN A 157 -20.10 13.72 5.09
C GLN A 157 -20.24 15.24 5.27
N LYS A 158 -20.02 16.00 4.20
CA LYS A 158 -20.20 17.45 4.20
C LYS A 158 -21.60 17.87 4.59
N GLY A 159 -21.69 18.82 5.50
CA GLY A 159 -22.96 19.33 5.99
C GLY A 159 -23.72 18.37 6.91
N SER A 160 -23.06 17.32 7.39
CA SER A 160 -23.61 16.47 8.44
C SER A 160 -23.72 17.22 9.77
N GLU A 161 -24.47 16.66 10.73
CA GLU A 161 -24.63 17.22 12.07
C GLU A 161 -23.49 16.83 13.04
N TRP A 162 -22.50 16.07 12.54
CA TRP A 162 -21.41 15.56 13.36
C TRP A 162 -20.42 16.67 13.71
N THR A 163 -20.03 16.70 14.96
CA THR A 163 -19.12 17.67 15.55
C THR A 163 -18.23 16.94 16.56
N GLU A 164 -17.17 17.57 17.03
CA GLU A 164 -16.34 17.05 18.11
C GLU A 164 -17.18 16.60 19.35
N ALA A 165 -18.22 17.35 19.68
CA ALA A 165 -19.02 17.11 20.87
C ALA A 165 -19.89 15.84 20.80
N ASN A 166 -20.30 15.40 19.61
CA ASN A 166 -21.22 14.28 19.42
C ASN A 166 -20.65 13.14 18.56
N ILE A 167 -19.40 13.24 18.12
CA ILE A 167 -18.79 12.23 17.22
C ILE A 167 -18.77 10.82 17.80
N ARG A 168 -18.78 10.69 19.13
CA ARG A 168 -18.85 9.39 19.82
C ARG A 168 -20.17 8.65 19.59
N ASP A 169 -21.22 9.35 19.18
CA ASP A 169 -22.54 8.76 18.90
C ASP A 169 -22.70 8.34 17.44
N ALA A 170 -21.73 8.68 16.59
CA ALA A 170 -21.69 8.29 15.18
C ALA A 170 -21.41 6.79 15.00
N ARG A 171 -21.93 6.21 13.92
CA ARG A 171 -21.46 4.91 13.42
C ARG A 171 -20.10 5.11 12.78
N ILE A 172 -19.05 4.77 13.52
CA ILE A 172 -17.67 5.02 13.07
C ILE A 172 -17.12 3.80 12.37
N GLY A 173 -16.53 4.03 11.17
CA GLY A 173 -15.76 3.04 10.43
C GLY A 173 -14.26 3.26 10.59
N THR A 174 -13.49 2.18 10.51
CA THR A 174 -12.02 2.20 10.45
C THR A 174 -11.49 0.91 9.82
N ILE A 175 -10.19 0.89 9.50
CA ILE A 175 -9.53 -0.32 9.00
C ILE A 175 -9.29 -1.29 10.15
N GLN A 176 -9.65 -2.57 9.93
CA GLN A 176 -9.39 -3.64 10.90
C GLN A 176 -7.89 -3.81 11.19
N ALA A 177 -7.55 -4.24 12.40
CA ALA A 177 -6.17 -4.42 12.87
C ALA A 177 -5.26 -3.17 12.72
N SER A 178 -5.87 -1.97 12.61
CA SER A 178 -5.15 -0.70 12.62
C SER A 178 -4.98 -0.15 14.04
N THR A 179 -4.01 0.74 14.22
CA THR A 179 -3.85 1.50 15.47
C THR A 179 -5.07 2.40 15.74
N ASN A 180 -5.74 2.85 14.68
CA ASN A 180 -6.99 3.62 14.76
C ASN A 180 -8.14 2.78 15.35
N ALA A 181 -8.26 1.50 14.97
CA ALA A 181 -9.27 0.60 15.53
C ALA A 181 -9.04 0.40 17.05
N GLN A 182 -7.79 0.19 17.46
CA GLN A 182 -7.45 0.05 18.88
C GLN A 182 -7.73 1.34 19.66
N TRP A 183 -7.33 2.49 19.12
CA TRP A 183 -7.58 3.79 19.75
C TRP A 183 -9.08 4.09 19.91
N LEU A 184 -9.90 3.72 18.93
CA LEU A 184 -11.35 3.85 19.05
C LEU A 184 -11.90 3.07 20.24
N LEU A 185 -11.38 1.86 20.49
CA LEU A 185 -11.81 1.02 21.61
C LEU A 185 -11.31 1.56 22.97
N ASP A 186 -10.08 2.05 23.02
CA ASP A 186 -9.42 2.39 24.27
C ASP A 186 -9.69 3.83 24.70
N GLU A 187 -9.78 4.77 23.76
CA GLU A 187 -9.83 6.20 24.05
C GLU A 187 -11.17 6.82 23.67
N LEU A 188 -11.54 6.86 22.39
CA LEU A 188 -12.78 7.52 21.96
C LEU A 188 -14.02 6.80 22.50
N LYS A 189 -14.03 5.47 22.56
CA LYS A 189 -15.12 4.63 23.07
C LYS A 189 -16.48 5.00 22.48
N PRO A 190 -16.69 4.80 21.16
CA PRO A 190 -17.96 5.10 20.53
C PRO A 190 -19.13 4.42 21.22
N THR A 191 -20.31 5.03 21.18
CA THR A 191 -21.54 4.45 21.77
C THR A 191 -22.15 3.35 20.90
N GLN A 192 -21.73 3.26 19.62
CA GLN A 192 -22.15 2.24 18.66
C GLN A 192 -20.96 1.31 18.32
N ASP A 193 -21.27 0.12 17.79
CA ASP A 193 -20.27 -0.82 17.31
C ASP A 193 -19.46 -0.20 16.16
N ILE A 194 -18.14 -0.41 16.18
CA ILE A 194 -17.22 0.07 15.16
C ILE A 194 -17.37 -0.80 13.92
N ALA A 195 -17.58 -0.17 12.77
CA ALA A 195 -17.57 -0.86 11.47
C ALA A 195 -16.11 -1.07 11.01
N LEU A 196 -15.70 -2.32 10.83
CA LEU A 196 -14.36 -2.68 10.41
C LEU A 196 -14.32 -2.99 8.92
N PHE A 197 -13.39 -2.37 8.21
CA PHE A 197 -13.18 -2.51 6.77
C PHE A 197 -11.84 -3.17 6.48
N SER A 198 -11.77 -3.89 5.35
CA SER A 198 -10.55 -4.56 4.90
C SER A 198 -9.56 -3.63 4.19
N ASP A 199 -10.06 -2.56 3.58
CA ASP A 199 -9.27 -1.59 2.83
C ASP A 199 -9.88 -0.17 2.85
N GLY A 200 -9.03 0.81 2.51
CA GLY A 200 -9.42 2.22 2.52
C GLY A 200 -10.49 2.57 1.48
N PRO A 201 -10.37 2.17 0.20
CA PRO A 201 -11.40 2.44 -0.81
C PRO A 201 -12.80 2.00 -0.41
N GLU A 202 -12.95 0.81 0.17
CA GLU A 202 -14.24 0.32 0.69
C GLU A 202 -14.75 1.23 1.82
N MET A 203 -13.88 1.57 2.77
CA MET A 203 -14.22 2.42 3.92
C MET A 203 -14.70 3.81 3.48
N PHE A 204 -13.98 4.48 2.57
CA PHE A 204 -14.37 5.81 2.08
C PHE A 204 -15.65 5.76 1.23
N ALA A 205 -15.84 4.71 0.44
CA ALA A 205 -17.08 4.50 -0.32
C ALA A 205 -18.28 4.28 0.62
N ALA A 206 -18.11 3.53 1.71
CA ALA A 206 -19.13 3.32 2.73
C ALA A 206 -19.54 4.63 3.42
N LEU A 207 -18.60 5.50 3.74
CA LEU A 207 -18.89 6.84 4.29
C LEU A 207 -19.65 7.70 3.26
N ALA A 208 -19.19 7.75 2.02
CA ALA A 208 -19.85 8.52 0.97
C ALA A 208 -21.29 8.03 0.71
N ALA A 209 -21.54 6.73 0.85
CA ALA A 209 -22.86 6.11 0.72
C ALA A 209 -23.74 6.22 1.99
N GLY A 210 -23.24 6.78 3.09
CA GLY A 210 -23.96 6.90 4.37
C GLY A 210 -24.17 5.57 5.10
N GLN A 211 -23.36 4.55 4.81
CA GLN A 211 -23.36 3.28 5.53
C GLN A 211 -22.72 3.41 6.92
N VAL A 212 -21.76 4.32 7.05
CA VAL A 212 -21.22 4.83 8.31
C VAL A 212 -21.37 6.35 8.33
N ASP A 213 -21.33 6.95 9.51
CA ASP A 213 -21.53 8.39 9.71
C ASP A 213 -20.19 9.14 9.74
N ALA A 214 -19.14 8.45 10.17
CA ALA A 214 -17.79 8.96 10.22
C ALA A 214 -16.79 7.83 9.96
N ILE A 215 -15.56 8.19 9.57
CA ILE A 215 -14.43 7.28 9.58
C ILE A 215 -13.27 7.92 10.35
N VAL A 216 -12.52 7.07 11.06
CA VAL A 216 -11.29 7.47 11.75
C VAL A 216 -10.12 6.73 11.11
N THR A 217 -9.13 7.49 10.65
CA THR A 217 -7.90 6.98 10.02
C THR A 217 -6.78 8.01 10.15
N ASP A 218 -5.59 7.67 9.71
CA ASP A 218 -4.46 8.59 9.67
C ASP A 218 -4.80 9.82 8.82
N THR A 219 -4.33 10.98 9.23
CA THR A 219 -4.65 12.25 8.58
C THR A 219 -4.25 12.25 7.10
N GLU A 220 -3.07 11.73 6.78
CA GLU A 220 -2.56 11.64 5.42
C GLU A 220 -3.38 10.68 4.56
N THR A 221 -3.80 9.56 5.12
CA THR A 221 -4.72 8.61 4.47
C THR A 221 -6.06 9.26 4.18
N ALA A 222 -6.60 10.03 5.14
CA ALA A 222 -7.83 10.80 4.91
C ALA A 222 -7.67 11.84 3.79
N LEU A 223 -6.56 12.57 3.78
CA LEU A 223 -6.28 13.60 2.77
C LEU A 223 -6.11 13.02 1.36
N THR A 224 -5.52 11.84 1.22
CA THR A 224 -5.31 11.20 -0.09
C THR A 224 -6.53 10.43 -0.58
N GLN A 225 -7.12 9.60 0.27
CA GLN A 225 -8.18 8.67 -0.15
C GLN A 225 -9.59 9.30 -0.18
N SER A 226 -9.80 10.46 0.48
CA SER A 226 -11.06 11.21 0.34
C SER A 226 -11.17 11.97 -0.99
N LYS A 227 -10.07 12.14 -1.75
CA LYS A 227 -10.07 12.92 -3.02
C LYS A 227 -11.15 12.54 -4.01
N PRO A 228 -11.42 11.24 -4.30
CA PRO A 228 -12.51 10.85 -5.19
C PRO A 228 -13.90 11.31 -4.71
N PHE A 229 -14.03 11.63 -3.43
CA PHE A 229 -15.27 12.04 -2.76
C PHE A 229 -15.22 13.48 -2.25
N ALA A 230 -14.30 14.30 -2.77
CA ALA A 230 -14.04 15.66 -2.25
C ALA A 230 -15.27 16.58 -2.25
N ASP A 231 -16.27 16.33 -3.09
CA ASP A 231 -17.53 17.08 -3.08
C ASP A 231 -18.52 16.60 -2.00
N GLN A 232 -18.30 15.44 -1.43
CA GLN A 232 -19.20 14.76 -0.49
C GLN A 232 -18.64 14.66 0.92
N LEU A 233 -17.31 14.58 1.07
CA LEU A 233 -16.64 14.31 2.33
C LEU A 233 -15.78 15.52 2.76
N GLU A 234 -15.62 15.66 4.08
CA GLU A 234 -14.72 16.64 4.70
C GLU A 234 -14.06 16.06 5.95
N ILE A 235 -12.83 16.48 6.22
CA ILE A 235 -12.15 16.16 7.46
C ILE A 235 -12.65 17.15 8.52
N LEU A 236 -13.33 16.63 9.53
CA LEU A 236 -13.87 17.42 10.64
C LEU A 236 -12.74 17.98 11.53
N GLY A 237 -11.70 17.20 11.72
CA GLY A 237 -10.52 17.56 12.51
C GLY A 237 -9.61 16.36 12.74
N GLN A 238 -8.57 16.58 13.54
CA GLN A 238 -7.60 15.55 13.89
C GLN A 238 -7.26 15.58 15.38
N TRP A 239 -6.84 14.42 15.91
CA TRP A 239 -6.23 14.27 17.23
C TRP A 239 -4.73 14.05 17.08
N GLU A 240 -3.98 14.62 18.00
CA GLU A 240 -2.55 14.32 18.12
C GLU A 240 -2.35 12.83 18.42
N ALA A 241 -1.51 12.17 17.67
CA ALA A 241 -1.32 10.73 17.76
C ALA A 241 0.15 10.32 17.93
N ASP A 242 1.11 11.18 17.54
CA ASP A 242 2.54 10.84 17.52
C ASP A 242 2.76 9.44 16.89
N ASP A 243 2.00 9.14 15.81
CA ASP A 243 2.00 7.84 15.17
C ASP A 243 3.18 7.73 14.20
N ASP A 244 4.27 7.20 14.70
CA ASP A 244 5.50 7.00 13.94
C ASP A 244 5.40 5.80 13.01
N TRP A 245 5.68 6.01 11.71
CA TRP A 245 5.70 4.96 10.70
C TRP A 245 7.12 4.53 10.36
N GLY A 246 7.35 3.22 10.41
CA GLY A 246 8.61 2.59 10.06
C GLY A 246 8.46 1.59 8.92
N MET A 247 9.53 1.41 8.16
CA MET A 247 9.64 0.26 7.27
C MET A 247 9.75 -1.00 8.10
N THR A 248 9.15 -2.10 7.62
CA THR A 248 9.26 -3.39 8.27
C THR A 248 10.22 -4.31 7.54
N MET A 249 10.80 -5.22 8.28
CA MET A 249 11.72 -6.26 7.81
C MET A 249 11.42 -7.58 8.55
N PRO A 250 11.83 -8.75 8.02
CA PRO A 250 11.76 -10.00 8.75
C PRO A 250 12.41 -9.89 10.15
N LEU A 251 11.90 -10.65 11.14
CA LEU A 251 12.41 -10.60 12.52
C LEU A 251 13.93 -10.83 12.64
N ASP A 252 14.47 -11.67 11.78
CA ASP A 252 15.90 -12.01 11.78
C ASP A 252 16.71 -11.23 10.72
N SER A 253 16.15 -10.12 10.20
CA SER A 253 16.82 -9.34 9.15
C SER A 253 18.14 -8.76 9.64
N PRO A 254 19.26 -8.97 8.94
CA PRO A 254 20.54 -8.35 9.25
C PRO A 254 20.60 -6.88 8.83
N ASN A 255 19.58 -6.38 8.11
CA ASN A 255 19.63 -5.11 7.40
C ASN A 255 19.21 -3.89 8.23
N VAL A 256 18.67 -4.08 9.44
CA VAL A 256 18.07 -3.01 10.25
C VAL A 256 19.00 -1.81 10.44
N GLU A 257 20.28 -2.06 10.79
CA GLU A 257 21.24 -0.97 11.00
C GLU A 257 21.52 -0.19 9.72
N GLN A 258 21.60 -0.88 8.58
CA GLN A 258 21.87 -0.25 7.29
C GLN A 258 20.64 0.53 6.79
N VAL A 259 19.44 0.00 6.98
CA VAL A 259 18.19 0.71 6.68
C VAL A 259 18.04 1.94 7.58
N ASN A 260 18.36 1.84 8.86
CA ASN A 260 18.34 2.98 9.78
C ASN A 260 19.36 4.05 9.38
N LYS A 261 20.55 3.63 8.93
CA LYS A 261 21.53 4.58 8.37
C LYS A 261 20.96 5.29 7.15
N ALA A 262 20.32 4.56 6.23
CA ALA A 262 19.69 5.16 5.05
C ALA A 262 18.59 6.15 5.44
N VAL A 263 17.73 5.82 6.41
CA VAL A 263 16.69 6.75 6.91
C VAL A 263 17.31 8.02 7.49
N ALA A 264 18.39 7.88 8.30
CA ALA A 264 19.08 9.03 8.86
C ALA A 264 19.73 9.90 7.79
N ASP A 265 20.38 9.29 6.80
CA ASP A 265 20.97 9.98 5.65
C ASP A 265 19.89 10.71 4.84
N MET A 266 18.75 10.06 4.51
CA MET A 266 17.63 10.66 3.79
C MET A 266 16.97 11.81 4.54
N LYS A 267 16.96 11.79 5.88
CA LYS A 267 16.53 12.93 6.69
C LYS A 267 17.51 14.10 6.58
N SER A 268 18.80 13.81 6.64
CA SER A 268 19.85 14.83 6.70
C SER A 268 20.17 15.47 5.34
N ASP A 269 20.06 14.72 4.25
CA ASP A 269 20.32 15.19 2.87
C ASP A 269 19.07 15.79 2.19
N GLY A 270 17.91 15.71 2.85
CA GLY A 270 16.65 16.27 2.36
C GLY A 270 15.85 15.36 1.43
N THR A 271 16.28 14.12 1.21
CA THR A 271 15.56 13.16 0.35
C THR A 271 14.10 12.99 0.78
N LEU A 272 13.83 12.72 2.08
CA LEU A 272 12.44 12.55 2.56
C LEU A 272 11.61 13.82 2.37
N ALA A 273 12.19 15.00 2.56
CA ALA A 273 11.49 16.27 2.34
C ALA A 273 11.14 16.47 0.86
N ALA A 274 12.07 16.20 -0.05
CA ALA A 274 11.86 16.28 -1.49
C ALA A 274 10.80 15.30 -1.98
N LEU A 275 10.80 14.05 -1.48
CA LEU A 275 9.78 13.05 -1.78
C LEU A 275 8.40 13.49 -1.28
N SER A 276 8.31 14.05 -0.07
CA SER A 276 7.06 14.57 0.48
C SER A 276 6.52 15.73 -0.34
N GLU A 277 7.37 16.68 -0.72
CA GLU A 277 6.98 17.83 -1.57
C GLU A 277 6.51 17.35 -2.96
N LYS A 278 7.18 16.35 -3.54
CA LYS A 278 6.86 15.86 -4.88
C LYS A 278 5.57 15.04 -4.92
N TYR A 279 5.38 14.13 -3.98
CA TYR A 279 4.34 13.10 -4.06
C TYR A 279 3.16 13.31 -3.12
N LEU A 280 3.38 13.88 -1.93
CA LEU A 280 2.34 14.00 -0.92
C LEU A 280 1.70 15.37 -0.89
N ALA A 281 2.48 16.45 -0.90
CA ALA A 281 1.95 17.81 -0.82
C ALA A 281 0.91 18.15 -1.91
N PRO A 282 1.08 17.75 -3.20
CA PRO A 282 0.05 18.00 -4.23
C PRO A 282 -1.24 17.22 -3.97
N LEU A 283 -1.13 16.02 -3.36
CA LEU A 283 -2.28 15.20 -3.02
C LEU A 283 -2.98 15.71 -1.77
N PHE A 284 -2.26 16.12 -0.76
CA PHE A 284 -2.88 16.67 0.44
C PHE A 284 -3.66 17.94 0.12
N GLY A 285 -3.08 18.82 -0.69
CA GLY A 285 -3.70 20.11 -1.08
C GLY A 285 -3.78 21.11 0.06
N VAL A 286 -3.47 20.70 1.27
CA VAL A 286 -3.32 21.50 2.49
C VAL A 286 -2.16 20.92 3.31
N ASP A 287 -1.57 21.72 4.16
CA ASP A 287 -0.63 21.23 5.16
C ASP A 287 -1.41 20.39 6.20
N PRO A 288 -1.08 19.11 6.43
CA PRO A 288 -1.71 18.30 7.47
C PRO A 288 -1.73 18.96 8.84
N ALA A 289 -0.68 19.69 9.19
CA ALA A 289 -0.59 20.44 10.45
C ALA A 289 -1.60 21.61 10.54
N SER A 290 -2.19 22.05 9.41
CA SER A 290 -3.23 23.10 9.39
C SER A 290 -4.63 22.58 9.68
N ILE A 291 -4.85 21.26 9.72
CA ILE A 291 -6.13 20.66 10.08
C ILE A 291 -6.40 20.92 11.56
N THR A 292 -7.62 21.32 11.88
CA THR A 292 -8.01 21.67 13.24
C THR A 292 -7.77 20.49 14.19
N PHE A 293 -7.02 20.74 15.25
CA PHE A 293 -6.85 19.78 16.32
C PHE A 293 -8.09 19.74 17.22
N LEU A 294 -8.58 18.56 17.46
CA LEU A 294 -9.68 18.26 18.37
C LEU A 294 -9.12 18.04 19.79
N SER A 295 -9.96 18.23 20.79
CA SER A 295 -9.59 17.95 22.19
C SER A 295 -9.43 16.43 22.37
N ALA A 296 -8.58 16.03 23.30
CA ALA A 296 -8.48 14.62 23.69
C ALA A 296 -9.86 14.08 24.12
N PRO A 297 -10.27 12.88 23.66
CA PRO A 297 -11.59 12.32 23.93
C PRO A 297 -11.83 11.96 25.41
#